data_13103f2f9e588be0c30f926814912af4
#
_entry.id   13103f2f9e588be0c30f926814912af4
#
_cell.length_a   1.000
_cell.length_b   1.000
_cell.length_c   1.000
_cell.angle_alpha   90.00
_cell.angle_beta   90.00
_cell.angle_gamma   90.00
#
_symmetry.space_group_name_H-M   'P 1'
#
loop_
_entity.id
_entity.type
_entity.pdbx_description
1 polymer ?
#
loop_
_entity_poly.entity_id
_entity_poly.type
_entity_poly.pdbx_seq_one_letter_code
_entity_poly.pdbx_strand_id
1 'polypeptide(L)'
;MPLRSAPLPRMAGYLSFMRAQTKEIYDVRPGDLAVLGVPFEDTSAPHAGQSLAARALRETSVYFGWHANPQFSHPVDIDARQKIQTDGLHERLCDLGDISRGSEVEICAALRAAISQNSRNGACTVMLGGSDRLSEAVQSALPECQTVQLGGPSCDLYDFQIAPVRYGGGTASTLDATTQLAAFSQWRDVSKSLYVRFDLSVFETPLSALCDRPRLGGCDLDTVVRWLNVLGQHEVSAIMLTGLNPSRPGMGVVKVGQRLMVTALLAFIYARLGFGIDHLGR
;
A
#
# COMPACT_ATOMS: atom_id res chain seq x y z
N MET A 1 -31.97 -12.08 20.42
CA MET A 1 -30.63 -12.71 20.48
C MET A 1 -29.84 -12.20 19.28
N PRO A 2 -28.75 -11.47 19.43
CA PRO A 2 -28.02 -10.96 18.27
C PRO A 2 -27.28 -12.09 17.56
N LEU A 3 -27.41 -12.14 16.23
CA LEU A 3 -26.74 -13.07 15.31
C LEU A 3 -25.20 -12.85 15.29
N ARG A 4 -24.52 -13.15 16.39
CA ARG A 4 -23.09 -12.85 16.58
C ARG A 4 -22.13 -13.96 16.18
N SER A 5 -22.56 -15.06 15.54
CA SER A 5 -21.68 -16.21 15.41
C SER A 5 -21.53 -16.83 14.01
N ALA A 6 -22.22 -16.36 13.00
CA ALA A 6 -21.98 -16.87 11.66
C ALA A 6 -21.05 -15.92 10.90
N PRO A 7 -19.89 -16.40 10.41
CA PRO A 7 -19.05 -15.58 9.54
C PRO A 7 -19.86 -15.20 8.30
N LEU A 8 -19.95 -13.90 8.02
CA LEU A 8 -20.61 -13.40 6.81
C LEU A 8 -19.95 -14.05 5.58
N PRO A 9 -20.72 -14.44 4.57
CA PRO A 9 -20.17 -14.90 3.30
C PRO A 9 -19.17 -13.87 2.76
N ARG A 10 -18.13 -14.32 2.04
CA ARG A 10 -17.03 -13.45 1.55
C ARG A 10 -17.47 -12.18 0.87
N MET A 11 -18.60 -12.20 0.18
CA MET A 11 -19.14 -11.07 -0.59
C MET A 11 -20.36 -10.43 0.07
N ALA A 12 -20.71 -10.80 1.30
CA ALA A 12 -21.82 -10.19 2.01
C ALA A 12 -21.37 -9.01 2.87
N GLY A 13 -22.21 -8.01 2.97
CA GLY A 13 -22.00 -6.82 3.77
C GLY A 13 -21.32 -5.69 3.00
N TYR A 14 -20.87 -4.68 3.73
CA TYR A 14 -20.16 -3.52 3.18
C TYR A 14 -18.75 -3.90 2.73
N LEU A 15 -18.35 -3.42 1.56
CA LEU A 15 -17.02 -3.70 1.01
C LEU A 15 -15.98 -2.81 1.67
N SER A 16 -15.22 -3.37 2.62
CA SER A 16 -14.07 -2.73 3.24
C SER A 16 -12.80 -3.56 3.04
N PHE A 17 -11.64 -2.93 3.16
CA PHE A 17 -10.35 -3.60 3.02
C PHE A 17 -10.17 -4.66 4.13
N MET A 18 -9.92 -5.91 3.74
CA MET A 18 -9.83 -7.06 4.65
C MET A 18 -11.02 -7.21 5.61
N ARG A 19 -12.18 -6.67 5.27
CA ARG A 19 -13.37 -6.58 6.14
C ARG A 19 -13.12 -5.80 7.43
N ALA A 20 -12.19 -4.87 7.41
CA ALA A 20 -11.95 -3.98 8.53
C ALA A 20 -13.21 -3.18 8.88
N GLN A 21 -13.31 -2.80 10.14
CA GLN A 21 -14.38 -1.95 10.61
C GLN A 21 -14.36 -0.60 9.89
N THR A 22 -15.51 -0.16 9.42
CA THR A 22 -15.65 1.22 8.91
C THR A 22 -15.67 2.21 10.06
N LYS A 23 -14.90 3.28 9.95
CA LYS A 23 -14.85 4.38 10.93
C LYS A 23 -15.01 5.72 10.22
N GLU A 24 -15.52 6.70 10.96
CA GLU A 24 -15.36 8.08 10.57
C GLU A 24 -13.93 8.56 10.92
N ILE A 25 -13.45 9.56 10.19
CA ILE A 25 -12.08 10.04 10.35
C ILE A 25 -11.77 10.54 11.77
N TYR A 26 -12.79 11.02 12.48
CA TYR A 26 -12.65 11.50 13.86
C TYR A 26 -12.59 10.37 14.90
N ASP A 27 -12.96 9.15 14.52
CA ASP A 27 -12.92 7.96 15.38
C ASP A 27 -11.60 7.18 15.26
N VAL A 28 -10.71 7.65 14.39
CA VAL A 28 -9.37 7.06 14.20
C VAL A 28 -8.50 7.35 15.41
N ARG A 29 -7.84 6.32 15.91
CA ARG A 29 -7.04 6.35 17.14
C ARG A 29 -5.54 6.31 16.85
N PRO A 30 -4.69 6.74 17.82
CA PRO A 30 -3.26 6.57 17.69
C PRO A 30 -2.87 5.10 17.43
N GLY A 31 -2.01 4.90 16.45
CA GLY A 31 -1.55 3.57 16.03
C GLY A 31 -2.50 2.80 15.12
N ASP A 32 -3.67 3.35 14.77
CA ASP A 32 -4.53 2.75 13.75
C ASP A 32 -3.87 2.82 12.36
N LEU A 33 -4.19 1.82 11.53
CA LEU A 33 -3.99 1.85 10.09
C LEU A 33 -5.32 2.20 9.43
N ALA A 34 -5.44 3.43 8.94
CA ALA A 34 -6.65 3.98 8.38
C ALA A 34 -6.61 3.87 6.85
N VAL A 35 -7.39 2.92 6.29
CA VAL A 35 -7.49 2.70 4.85
C VAL A 35 -8.41 3.75 4.23
N LEU A 36 -7.94 4.41 3.18
CA LEU A 36 -8.66 5.46 2.46
C LEU A 36 -8.61 5.20 0.96
N GLY A 37 -9.74 5.04 0.30
CA GLY A 37 -9.80 4.91 -1.14
C GLY A 37 -9.72 6.28 -1.84
N VAL A 38 -8.98 6.32 -2.95
CA VAL A 38 -8.79 7.55 -3.74
C VAL A 38 -9.21 7.28 -5.18
N PRO A 39 -10.52 7.38 -5.51
CA PRO A 39 -11.04 7.09 -6.84
C PRO A 39 -10.79 8.24 -7.81
N PHE A 40 -9.51 8.53 -8.07
CA PHE A 40 -9.07 9.56 -9.02
C PHE A 40 -8.73 8.95 -10.38
N GLU A 41 -9.19 9.61 -11.43
CA GLU A 41 -8.89 9.25 -12.82
C GLU A 41 -7.93 10.27 -13.42
N ASP A 42 -6.75 9.81 -13.81
CA ASP A 42 -5.81 10.63 -14.56
C ASP A 42 -6.21 10.65 -16.04
N THR A 43 -6.79 11.74 -16.49
CA THR A 43 -7.23 11.92 -17.87
C THR A 43 -6.08 11.93 -18.89
N SER A 44 -4.83 12.08 -18.43
CA SER A 44 -3.62 11.95 -19.27
C SER A 44 -3.10 10.52 -19.38
N ALA A 45 -3.66 9.58 -18.61
CA ALA A 45 -3.30 8.18 -18.70
C ALA A 45 -3.76 7.55 -20.02
N PRO A 46 -3.01 6.59 -20.58
CA PRO A 46 -3.37 5.96 -21.85
C PRO A 46 -4.69 5.20 -21.80
N HIS A 47 -5.12 4.77 -20.64
CA HIS A 47 -6.35 3.99 -20.43
C HIS A 47 -7.12 4.48 -19.22
N ALA A 48 -8.41 4.69 -19.37
CA ALA A 48 -9.30 4.98 -18.25
C ALA A 48 -9.48 3.75 -17.33
N GLY A 49 -9.74 3.98 -16.04
CA GLY A 49 -10.05 2.92 -15.08
C GLY A 49 -9.22 2.93 -13.80
N GLN A 50 -8.27 3.85 -13.65
CA GLN A 50 -7.48 3.98 -12.41
C GLN A 50 -8.38 4.29 -11.20
N SER A 51 -9.47 5.03 -11.40
CA SER A 51 -10.44 5.34 -10.36
C SER A 51 -11.11 4.11 -9.72
N LEU A 52 -11.05 2.95 -10.39
CA LEU A 52 -11.58 1.68 -9.87
C LEU A 52 -10.56 0.91 -8.99
N ALA A 53 -9.32 1.38 -8.90
CA ALA A 53 -8.25 0.67 -8.20
C ALA A 53 -8.59 0.43 -6.70
N ALA A 54 -9.10 1.46 -6.01
CA ALA A 54 -9.46 1.35 -4.60
C ALA A 54 -10.50 0.23 -4.36
N ARG A 55 -11.54 0.17 -5.19
CA ARG A 55 -12.55 -0.88 -5.13
C ARG A 55 -11.94 -2.25 -5.41
N ALA A 56 -11.15 -2.39 -6.46
CA ALA A 56 -10.54 -3.65 -6.88
C ALA A 56 -9.59 -4.22 -5.81
N LEU A 57 -8.82 -3.35 -5.14
CA LEU A 57 -7.95 -3.74 -4.03
C LEU A 57 -8.75 -4.21 -2.81
N ARG A 58 -9.88 -3.55 -2.48
CA ARG A 58 -10.78 -4.02 -1.42
C ARG A 58 -11.39 -5.37 -1.76
N GLU A 59 -11.92 -5.55 -2.98
CA GLU A 59 -12.47 -6.84 -3.44
C GLU A 59 -11.43 -7.95 -3.34
N THR A 60 -10.20 -7.67 -3.73
CA THR A 60 -9.10 -8.64 -3.64
C THR A 60 -8.70 -8.92 -2.20
N SER A 61 -8.66 -7.91 -1.34
CA SER A 61 -8.25 -8.05 0.06
C SER A 61 -9.18 -8.97 0.87
N VAL A 62 -10.45 -9.11 0.45
CA VAL A 62 -11.40 -10.02 1.11
C VAL A 62 -10.91 -11.47 1.11
N TYR A 63 -10.14 -11.88 0.09
CA TYR A 63 -9.56 -13.23 0.06
C TYR A 63 -8.52 -13.46 1.15
N PHE A 64 -7.92 -12.40 1.66
CA PHE A 64 -6.94 -12.41 2.75
C PHE A 64 -7.58 -12.15 4.12
N GLY A 65 -8.81 -11.66 4.16
CA GLY A 65 -9.54 -11.31 5.38
C GLY A 65 -9.82 -12.49 6.33
N TRP A 66 -9.62 -13.73 5.85
CA TRP A 66 -9.67 -14.92 6.68
C TRP A 66 -8.58 -14.99 7.73
N HIS A 67 -7.47 -14.34 7.48
CA HIS A 67 -6.34 -14.30 8.38
C HIS A 67 -6.66 -13.59 9.71
N ALA A 68 -7.71 -12.80 9.70
CA ALA A 68 -8.14 -12.06 10.87
C ALA A 68 -9.21 -12.79 11.69
N ASN A 69 -9.65 -13.98 11.26
CA ASN A 69 -10.55 -14.82 12.04
C ASN A 69 -9.77 -16.04 12.58
N PRO A 70 -9.49 -16.09 13.89
CA PRO A 70 -8.72 -17.17 14.50
C PRO A 70 -9.31 -18.56 14.30
N GLN A 71 -10.60 -18.66 13.90
CA GLN A 71 -11.25 -19.95 13.62
C GLN A 71 -10.84 -20.54 12.26
N PHE A 72 -10.32 -19.77 11.31
CA PHE A 72 -10.16 -20.26 9.94
C PHE A 72 -8.73 -20.44 9.46
N SER A 73 -7.78 -19.63 9.86
CA SER A 73 -6.35 -19.85 9.70
C SER A 73 -5.57 -18.56 9.94
N HIS A 74 -4.43 -18.66 10.55
CA HIS A 74 -3.45 -17.58 10.56
C HIS A 74 -2.64 -17.63 9.26
N PRO A 75 -2.16 -16.48 8.76
CA PRO A 75 -1.16 -16.47 7.70
C PRO A 75 0.02 -17.34 8.15
N VAL A 76 0.60 -18.04 7.20
CA VAL A 76 1.76 -18.88 7.46
C VAL A 76 2.97 -18.22 6.83
N ASP A 77 3.98 -17.99 7.64
CA ASP A 77 5.30 -17.74 7.15
C ASP A 77 5.88 -19.04 6.60
N ILE A 78 6.07 -19.09 5.29
CA ILE A 78 6.53 -20.29 4.60
C ILE A 78 8.00 -20.56 4.95
N ASP A 79 8.81 -19.53 5.09
CA ASP A 79 10.25 -19.66 5.37
C ASP A 79 10.48 -20.11 6.82
N ALA A 80 9.81 -19.47 7.77
CA ALA A 80 9.89 -19.87 9.18
C ALA A 80 9.03 -21.09 9.53
N ARG A 81 8.13 -21.51 8.64
CA ARG A 81 7.14 -22.56 8.89
C ARG A 81 6.30 -22.30 10.15
N GLN A 82 5.99 -21.04 10.39
CA GLN A 82 5.26 -20.58 11.58
C GLN A 82 3.97 -19.87 11.18
N LYS A 83 2.96 -19.99 12.04
CA LYS A 83 1.75 -19.18 11.91
C LYS A 83 2.01 -17.78 12.43
N ILE A 84 1.64 -16.78 11.65
CA ILE A 84 1.68 -15.39 12.07
C ILE A 84 0.45 -15.14 12.93
N GLN A 85 0.64 -14.81 14.20
CA GLN A 85 -0.45 -14.45 15.10
C GLN A 85 -0.93 -13.05 14.72
N THR A 86 -2.17 -12.91 14.30
CA THR A 86 -2.78 -11.64 13.88
C THR A 86 -3.88 -11.18 14.81
N ASP A 87 -3.79 -11.60 16.08
CA ASP A 87 -4.74 -11.18 17.11
C ASP A 87 -4.70 -9.65 17.29
N GLY A 88 -5.88 -9.02 17.32
CA GLY A 88 -5.98 -7.56 17.40
C GLY A 88 -5.82 -6.80 16.05
N LEU A 89 -5.57 -7.48 14.93
CA LEU A 89 -5.49 -6.82 13.61
C LEU A 89 -6.75 -5.97 13.33
N HIS A 90 -7.93 -6.53 13.59
CA HIS A 90 -9.20 -5.83 13.35
C HIS A 90 -9.48 -4.66 14.28
N GLU A 91 -8.79 -4.57 15.40
CA GLU A 91 -8.96 -3.47 16.35
C GLU A 91 -8.22 -2.23 15.87
N ARG A 92 -7.11 -2.43 15.12
CA ARG A 92 -6.19 -1.39 14.66
C ARG A 92 -6.27 -1.10 13.15
N LEU A 93 -6.89 -1.98 12.36
CA LEU A 93 -7.14 -1.75 10.94
C LEU A 93 -8.56 -1.25 10.75
N CYS A 94 -8.74 -0.08 10.17
CA CYS A 94 -10.05 0.47 9.86
C CYS A 94 -10.12 0.99 8.41
N ASP A 95 -11.32 1.05 7.85
CA ASP A 95 -11.57 1.57 6.49
C ASP A 95 -12.45 2.81 6.56
N LEU A 96 -11.96 3.93 6.03
CA LEU A 96 -12.64 5.23 6.01
C LEU A 96 -13.53 5.40 4.77
N GLY A 97 -13.61 4.38 3.91
CA GLY A 97 -14.29 4.50 2.62
C GLY A 97 -13.46 5.25 1.58
N ASP A 98 -14.15 5.89 0.65
CA ASP A 98 -13.52 6.63 -0.45
C ASP A 98 -13.64 8.14 -0.25
N ILE A 99 -12.62 8.88 -0.68
CA ILE A 99 -12.75 10.33 -0.86
C ILE A 99 -13.86 10.61 -1.88
N SER A 100 -14.65 11.64 -1.63
CA SER A 100 -15.71 12.08 -2.55
C SER A 100 -15.14 12.39 -3.93
N ARG A 101 -15.86 11.99 -4.97
CA ARG A 101 -15.54 12.35 -6.35
C ARG A 101 -15.66 13.85 -6.55
N GLY A 102 -14.79 14.40 -7.38
CA GLY A 102 -14.78 15.83 -7.67
C GLY A 102 -13.68 16.17 -8.68
N SER A 103 -13.44 17.44 -8.86
CA SER A 103 -12.28 17.94 -9.60
C SER A 103 -10.96 17.53 -8.91
N GLU A 104 -9.86 17.56 -9.64
CA GLU A 104 -8.52 17.26 -9.07
C GLU A 104 -8.22 18.16 -7.86
N VAL A 105 -8.60 19.43 -7.94
CA VAL A 105 -8.40 20.41 -6.85
C VAL A 105 -9.17 20.02 -5.58
N GLU A 106 -10.43 19.62 -5.73
CA GLU A 106 -11.28 19.18 -4.61
C GLU A 106 -10.76 17.87 -4.00
N ILE A 107 -10.36 16.92 -4.83
CA ILE A 107 -9.78 15.66 -4.38
C ILE A 107 -8.46 15.91 -3.63
N CYS A 108 -7.56 16.74 -4.17
CA CYS A 108 -6.32 17.12 -3.50
C CYS A 108 -6.57 17.81 -2.16
N ALA A 109 -7.58 18.69 -2.07
CA ALA A 109 -7.95 19.37 -0.82
C ALA A 109 -8.46 18.38 0.22
N ALA A 110 -9.39 17.49 -0.17
CA ALA A 110 -9.95 16.47 0.70
C ALA A 110 -8.87 15.48 1.18
N LEU A 111 -7.97 15.08 0.27
CA LEU A 111 -6.85 14.18 0.57
C LEU A 111 -5.89 14.81 1.60
N ARG A 112 -5.49 16.06 1.38
CA ARG A 112 -4.66 16.81 2.36
C ARG A 112 -5.32 16.88 3.73
N ALA A 113 -6.61 17.21 3.77
CA ALA A 113 -7.35 17.31 5.03
C ALA A 113 -7.40 15.95 5.77
N ALA A 114 -7.71 14.87 5.06
CA ALA A 114 -7.78 13.52 5.64
C ALA A 114 -6.42 13.06 6.18
N ILE A 115 -5.34 13.22 5.40
CA ILE A 115 -3.99 12.83 5.81
C ILE A 115 -3.53 13.64 7.01
N SER A 116 -3.70 14.97 6.97
CA SER A 116 -3.33 15.83 8.10
C SER A 116 -4.13 15.50 9.36
N GLN A 117 -5.40 15.10 9.25
CA GLN A 117 -6.20 14.68 10.39
C GLN A 117 -5.70 13.36 10.96
N ASN A 118 -5.47 12.35 10.11
CA ASN A 118 -4.94 11.06 10.56
C ASN A 118 -3.55 11.19 11.19
N SER A 119 -2.67 12.00 10.60
CA SER A 119 -1.34 12.27 11.16
C SER A 119 -1.43 12.92 12.55
N ARG A 120 -2.33 13.89 12.73
CA ARG A 120 -2.59 14.49 14.07
C ARG A 120 -3.14 13.49 15.07
N ASN A 121 -3.92 12.51 14.61
CA ASN A 121 -4.43 11.41 15.43
C ASN A 121 -3.34 10.37 15.76
N GLY A 122 -2.13 10.48 15.19
CA GLY A 122 -1.07 9.47 15.37
C GLY A 122 -1.35 8.16 14.62
N ALA A 123 -2.13 8.20 13.57
CA ALA A 123 -2.48 7.06 12.73
C ALA A 123 -1.74 7.08 11.40
N CYS A 124 -1.50 5.91 10.82
CA CYS A 124 -0.95 5.77 9.49
C CYS A 124 -2.07 5.68 8.44
N THR A 125 -2.02 6.50 7.40
CA THR A 125 -2.99 6.46 6.30
C THR A 125 -2.52 5.49 5.22
N VAL A 126 -3.35 4.48 4.91
CA VAL A 126 -3.15 3.54 3.80
C VAL A 126 -4.03 3.94 2.64
N MET A 127 -3.49 4.60 1.63
CA MET A 127 -4.25 5.08 0.48
C MET A 127 -4.30 4.03 -0.62
N LEU A 128 -5.51 3.67 -1.06
CA LEU A 128 -5.76 2.70 -2.11
C LEU A 128 -6.10 3.40 -3.42
N GLY A 129 -5.25 3.23 -4.44
CA GLY A 129 -5.51 3.70 -5.78
C GLY A 129 -5.21 5.18 -6.00
N GLY A 130 -5.72 5.68 -7.12
CA GLY A 130 -5.42 7.00 -7.63
C GLY A 130 -4.17 7.02 -8.52
N SER A 131 -3.94 8.19 -9.13
CA SER A 131 -2.76 8.46 -9.94
C SER A 131 -1.61 8.97 -9.08
N ASP A 132 -0.41 8.76 -9.56
CA ASP A 132 0.82 9.34 -9.00
C ASP A 132 0.83 10.88 -8.97
N ARG A 133 -0.01 11.52 -9.77
CA ARG A 133 -0.21 12.99 -9.75
C ARG A 133 -0.66 13.54 -8.40
N LEU A 134 -1.33 12.72 -7.58
CA LEU A 134 -1.77 13.13 -6.26
C LEU A 134 -0.66 13.11 -5.21
N SER A 135 0.54 12.63 -5.54
CA SER A 135 1.67 12.52 -4.59
C SER A 135 2.09 13.85 -4.00
N GLU A 136 2.05 14.93 -4.79
CA GLU A 136 2.37 16.28 -4.30
C GLU A 136 1.38 16.75 -3.23
N ALA A 137 0.09 16.40 -3.38
CA ALA A 137 -0.92 16.72 -2.39
C ALA A 137 -0.67 15.98 -1.08
N VAL A 138 -0.22 14.71 -1.15
CA VAL A 138 0.16 13.92 0.02
C VAL A 138 1.39 14.50 0.69
N GLN A 139 2.45 14.77 -0.09
CA GLN A 139 3.69 15.31 0.43
C GLN A 139 3.50 16.69 1.08
N SER A 140 2.67 17.55 0.48
CA SER A 140 2.33 18.85 1.08
C SER A 140 1.55 18.75 2.39
N ALA A 141 0.86 17.63 2.64
CA ALA A 141 0.19 17.36 3.91
C ALA A 141 1.15 16.81 4.97
N LEU A 142 2.32 16.33 4.57
CA LEU A 142 3.32 15.66 5.41
C LEU A 142 4.73 16.27 5.18
N PRO A 143 4.91 17.58 5.37
CA PRO A 143 6.17 18.28 4.99
C PRO A 143 7.39 17.81 5.79
N GLU A 144 7.18 17.25 6.98
CA GLU A 144 8.26 16.76 7.85
C GLU A 144 8.66 15.31 7.58
N CYS A 145 7.94 14.61 6.70
CA CYS A 145 8.22 13.22 6.40
C CYS A 145 9.35 13.10 5.38
N GLN A 146 10.18 12.06 5.55
CA GLN A 146 11.06 11.60 4.48
C GLN A 146 10.25 10.75 3.49
N THR A 147 10.47 10.95 2.20
CA THR A 147 9.70 10.25 1.15
C THR A 147 10.50 9.10 0.56
N VAL A 148 9.91 7.89 0.61
CA VAL A 148 10.45 6.67 0.00
C VAL A 148 9.56 6.26 -1.16
N GLN A 149 10.16 6.00 -2.31
CA GLN A 149 9.45 5.51 -3.50
C GLN A 149 9.85 4.10 -3.88
N LEU A 150 8.85 3.23 -4.07
CA LEU A 150 8.97 1.91 -4.68
C LEU A 150 8.32 1.94 -6.06
N GLY A 151 9.12 1.86 -7.13
CA GLY A 151 8.62 1.97 -8.51
C GLY A 151 8.20 3.40 -8.88
N GLY A 152 7.33 3.55 -9.86
CA GLY A 152 6.83 4.84 -10.33
C GLY A 152 7.86 5.67 -11.14
N PRO A 153 7.48 6.86 -11.63
CA PRO A 153 8.39 7.71 -12.37
C PRO A 153 9.52 8.20 -11.46
N SER A 154 10.78 8.17 -11.94
CA SER A 154 11.83 8.89 -11.25
C SER A 154 11.60 10.38 -11.44
N CYS A 155 11.56 11.12 -10.35
CA CYS A 155 11.58 12.58 -10.37
C CYS A 155 12.31 13.04 -9.12
N ASP A 156 12.73 14.30 -9.12
CA ASP A 156 13.50 14.93 -8.03
C ASP A 156 12.69 15.15 -6.74
N LEU A 157 11.46 14.63 -6.70
CA LEU A 157 10.52 14.77 -5.58
C LEU A 157 10.74 13.73 -4.45
N TYR A 158 11.67 12.78 -4.61
CA TYR A 158 11.82 11.70 -3.65
C TYR A 158 13.21 11.68 -3.04
N ASP A 159 13.21 11.48 -1.73
CA ASP A 159 14.45 11.44 -0.96
C ASP A 159 15.17 10.10 -1.12
N PHE A 160 14.42 9.00 -1.32
CA PHE A 160 14.98 7.67 -1.51
C PHE A 160 14.15 6.83 -2.46
N GLN A 161 14.78 6.19 -3.46
CA GLN A 161 14.12 5.35 -4.45
C GLN A 161 14.61 3.90 -4.40
N ILE A 162 13.66 2.98 -4.32
CA ILE A 162 13.85 1.53 -4.37
C ILE A 162 13.42 1.04 -5.75
N ALA A 163 14.19 0.14 -6.34
CA ALA A 163 14.02 -0.34 -7.72
C ALA A 163 14.18 0.79 -8.76
N PRO A 164 15.42 1.13 -9.12
CA PRO A 164 15.69 2.14 -10.13
C PRO A 164 15.08 1.75 -11.46
N VAL A 165 14.41 2.71 -12.05
CA VAL A 165 13.87 2.59 -13.40
C VAL A 165 15.02 2.61 -14.39
N ARG A 166 15.16 1.54 -15.17
CA ARG A 166 16.09 1.56 -16.30
C ARG A 166 15.46 2.30 -17.47
N TYR A 167 15.95 3.47 -17.78
CA TYR A 167 15.73 4.11 -19.06
C TYR A 167 16.85 3.71 -20.03
N GLY A 168 16.48 3.16 -21.19
CA GLY A 168 17.27 2.92 -22.38
C GLY A 168 18.79 3.00 -22.26
N GLY A 169 19.47 1.86 -22.30
CA GLY A 169 20.90 1.76 -22.65
C GLY A 169 21.92 2.12 -21.58
N GLY A 170 21.55 2.67 -20.45
CA GLY A 170 22.45 2.93 -19.34
C GLY A 170 22.51 1.74 -18.37
N THR A 171 23.70 1.32 -18.00
CA THR A 171 23.94 0.37 -16.91
C THR A 171 23.62 1.04 -15.58
N ALA A 172 22.33 1.18 -15.22
CA ALA A 172 21.97 1.40 -13.83
C ALA A 172 22.33 0.10 -13.11
N SER A 173 23.36 0.13 -12.25
CA SER A 173 23.70 -1.01 -11.42
C SER A 173 22.46 -1.35 -10.59
N THR A 174 21.94 -2.56 -10.75
CA THR A 174 21.04 -3.17 -9.79
C THR A 174 21.86 -3.37 -8.54
N LEU A 175 21.83 -2.41 -7.62
CA LEU A 175 22.35 -2.65 -6.29
C LEU A 175 21.56 -3.85 -5.75
N ASP A 176 22.26 -4.86 -5.25
CA ASP A 176 21.58 -5.97 -4.57
C ASP A 176 20.78 -5.46 -3.37
N ALA A 177 19.80 -6.24 -2.94
CA ALA A 177 18.89 -5.83 -1.85
C ALA A 177 19.65 -5.46 -0.56
N THR A 178 20.77 -6.12 -0.28
CA THR A 178 21.60 -5.86 0.91
C THR A 178 22.25 -4.49 0.85
N THR A 179 22.82 -4.14 -0.31
CA THR A 179 23.43 -2.82 -0.54
C THR A 179 22.38 -1.70 -0.47
N GLN A 180 21.19 -1.94 -1.03
CA GLN A 180 20.10 -0.98 -0.94
C GLN A 180 19.59 -0.79 0.49
N LEU A 181 19.47 -1.87 1.27
CA LEU A 181 19.09 -1.79 2.69
C LEU A 181 20.14 -1.04 3.52
N ALA A 182 21.43 -1.27 3.27
CA ALA A 182 22.50 -0.52 3.93
C ALA A 182 22.44 0.98 3.59
N ALA A 183 22.22 1.32 2.33
CA ALA A 183 22.05 2.71 1.88
C ALA A 183 20.82 3.36 2.50
N PHE A 184 19.70 2.63 2.56
CA PHE A 184 18.49 3.09 3.24
C PHE A 184 18.73 3.37 4.72
N SER A 185 19.40 2.47 5.43
CA SER A 185 19.72 2.63 6.85
C SER A 185 20.62 3.84 7.14
N GLN A 186 21.53 4.17 6.22
CA GLN A 186 22.38 5.36 6.32
C GLN A 186 21.63 6.66 6.03
N TRP A 187 20.72 6.62 5.05
CA TRP A 187 19.91 7.78 4.67
C TRP A 187 18.80 8.09 5.68
N ARG A 188 18.26 7.08 6.35
CA ARG A 188 17.09 7.18 7.23
C ARG A 188 17.37 8.04 8.46
N ASP A 189 16.63 9.13 8.60
CA ASP A 189 16.56 9.93 9.83
C ASP A 189 15.43 9.38 10.73
N VAL A 190 15.79 8.66 11.77
CA VAL A 190 14.82 7.99 12.67
C VAL A 190 13.94 8.95 13.46
N SER A 191 14.29 10.24 13.51
CA SER A 191 13.47 11.27 14.16
C SER A 191 12.28 11.70 13.31
N LYS A 192 12.31 11.41 12.00
CA LYS A 192 11.26 11.75 11.04
C LYS A 192 10.40 10.54 10.73
N SER A 193 9.14 10.75 10.45
CA SER A 193 8.24 9.74 9.91
C SER A 193 8.46 9.57 8.39
N LEU A 194 7.98 8.46 7.83
CA LEU A 194 8.05 8.18 6.41
C LEU A 194 6.71 8.45 5.71
N TYR A 195 6.79 8.96 4.49
CA TYR A 195 5.78 8.80 3.47
C TYR A 195 6.26 7.76 2.45
N VAL A 196 5.52 6.69 2.30
CA VAL A 196 5.85 5.59 1.39
C VAL A 196 4.96 5.66 0.16
N ARG A 197 5.56 5.69 -1.02
CA ARG A 197 4.87 5.58 -2.27
C ARG A 197 5.18 4.24 -2.91
N PHE A 198 4.15 3.44 -3.10
CA PHE A 198 4.22 2.11 -3.68
C PHE A 198 3.47 2.05 -5.01
N ASP A 199 4.19 1.99 -6.10
CA ASP A 199 3.66 1.91 -7.45
C ASP A 199 3.82 0.50 -8.03
N LEU A 200 2.78 0.00 -8.72
CA LEU A 200 2.79 -1.34 -9.31
C LEU A 200 3.96 -1.58 -10.28
N SER A 201 4.51 -0.51 -10.87
CA SER A 201 5.67 -0.62 -11.75
C SER A 201 6.99 -0.96 -11.04
N VAL A 202 6.99 -1.11 -9.71
CA VAL A 202 8.14 -1.63 -8.96
C VAL A 202 8.46 -3.06 -9.35
N PHE A 203 7.46 -3.83 -9.75
CA PHE A 203 7.64 -5.22 -10.11
C PHE A 203 8.34 -5.37 -11.46
N GLU A 204 9.10 -6.44 -11.59
CA GLU A 204 9.76 -6.82 -12.84
C GLU A 204 8.76 -7.12 -13.97
N THR A 205 9.25 -7.04 -15.20
CA THR A 205 8.51 -7.54 -16.37
C THR A 205 8.47 -9.10 -16.32
N PRO A 206 7.32 -9.76 -16.55
CA PRO A 206 6.08 -9.22 -17.13
C PRO A 206 5.09 -8.62 -16.12
N LEU A 207 5.37 -8.65 -14.82
CA LEU A 207 4.43 -8.18 -13.79
C LEU A 207 4.12 -6.69 -13.90
N SER A 208 5.12 -5.88 -14.28
CA SER A 208 4.92 -4.46 -14.53
C SER A 208 4.04 -4.15 -15.75
N ALA A 209 3.80 -5.13 -16.63
CA ALA A 209 2.85 -4.99 -17.74
C ALA A 209 1.40 -4.81 -17.27
N LEU A 210 1.13 -5.03 -15.97
CA LEU A 210 -0.18 -4.85 -15.34
C LEU A 210 -0.48 -3.39 -14.97
N CYS A 211 0.52 -2.53 -14.97
CA CYS A 211 0.33 -1.11 -14.72
C CYS A 211 0.08 -0.34 -16.03
N ASP A 212 -0.50 0.85 -15.93
CA ASP A 212 -0.75 1.70 -17.08
C ASP A 212 0.52 2.14 -17.78
N ARG A 213 1.60 2.30 -17.05
CA ARG A 213 2.92 2.71 -17.51
C ARG A 213 3.95 1.65 -17.15
N PRO A 214 3.95 0.49 -17.84
CA PRO A 214 4.89 -0.59 -17.55
C PRO A 214 6.32 -0.14 -17.80
N ARG A 215 7.23 -0.65 -17.01
CA ARG A 215 8.65 -0.33 -17.11
C ARG A 215 9.49 -1.59 -17.24
N LEU A 216 10.63 -1.46 -17.90
CA LEU A 216 11.61 -2.53 -18.00
C LEU A 216 12.47 -2.56 -16.72
N GLY A 217 12.71 -3.75 -16.20
CA GLY A 217 13.37 -3.94 -14.92
C GLY A 217 12.35 -3.94 -13.78
N GLY A 218 12.85 -3.91 -12.57
CA GLY A 218 12.03 -3.97 -11.35
C GLY A 218 12.51 -5.06 -10.41
N CYS A 219 11.75 -5.28 -9.35
CA CYS A 219 12.00 -6.28 -8.33
C CYS A 219 11.06 -7.48 -8.48
N ASP A 220 11.51 -8.63 -8.05
CA ASP A 220 10.62 -9.76 -7.80
C ASP A 220 9.71 -9.51 -6.59
N LEU A 221 8.71 -10.37 -6.41
CA LEU A 221 7.76 -10.23 -5.31
C LEU A 221 8.44 -10.30 -3.94
N ASP A 222 9.40 -11.22 -3.78
CA ASP A 222 10.07 -11.42 -2.49
C ASP A 222 10.86 -10.18 -2.07
N THR A 223 11.55 -9.55 -3.01
CA THR A 223 12.26 -8.28 -2.78
C THR A 223 11.30 -7.17 -2.37
N VAL A 224 10.17 -7.03 -3.05
CA VAL A 224 9.16 -6.00 -2.72
C VAL A 224 8.54 -6.26 -1.35
N VAL A 225 8.19 -7.51 -1.03
CA VAL A 225 7.66 -7.93 0.27
C VAL A 225 8.65 -7.62 1.39
N ARG A 226 9.93 -7.93 1.20
CA ARG A 226 11.00 -7.61 2.17
C ARG A 226 11.09 -6.11 2.42
N TRP A 227 11.09 -5.30 1.36
CA TRP A 227 11.11 -3.84 1.50
C TRP A 227 9.91 -3.30 2.26
N LEU A 228 8.71 -3.75 1.94
CA LEU A 228 7.50 -3.32 2.62
C LEU A 228 7.46 -3.77 4.08
N ASN A 229 8.00 -4.95 4.38
CA ASN A 229 8.20 -5.40 5.76
C ASN A 229 9.17 -4.47 6.50
N VAL A 230 10.32 -4.16 5.93
CA VAL A 230 11.29 -3.22 6.54
C VAL A 230 10.65 -1.85 6.77
N LEU A 231 9.98 -1.30 5.76
CA LEU A 231 9.32 0.01 5.88
C LEU A 231 8.24 0.02 6.95
N GLY A 232 7.47 -1.07 7.08
CA GLY A 232 6.44 -1.21 8.11
C GLY A 232 6.98 -1.22 9.54
N GLN A 233 8.24 -1.57 9.76
CA GLN A 233 8.89 -1.53 11.08
C GLN A 233 9.28 -0.10 11.51
N HIS A 234 9.29 0.86 10.57
CA HIS A 234 9.56 2.27 10.87
C HIS A 234 8.28 3.04 11.15
N GLU A 235 8.44 4.25 11.69
CA GLU A 235 7.32 5.18 11.81
C GLU A 235 6.94 5.69 10.41
N VAL A 236 5.70 5.38 9.99
CA VAL A 236 5.14 5.75 8.68
C VAL A 236 3.85 6.52 8.89
N SER A 237 3.77 7.74 8.39
CA SER A 237 2.55 8.57 8.43
C SER A 237 1.57 8.18 7.32
N ALA A 238 2.09 7.80 6.16
CA ALA A 238 1.24 7.39 5.04
C ALA A 238 1.94 6.44 4.08
N ILE A 239 1.16 5.52 3.49
CA ILE A 239 1.54 4.73 2.33
C ILE A 239 0.50 4.90 1.23
N MET A 240 0.93 5.17 -0.01
CA MET A 240 0.06 5.37 -1.15
C MET A 240 0.34 4.30 -2.22
N LEU A 241 -0.70 3.56 -2.61
CA LEU A 241 -0.65 2.56 -3.68
C LEU A 241 -1.13 3.17 -5.00
N THR A 242 -0.30 3.10 -6.05
CA THR A 242 -0.59 3.65 -7.39
C THR A 242 -0.28 2.67 -8.50
N GLY A 243 -0.56 3.04 -9.73
CA GLY A 243 -0.19 2.30 -10.93
C GLY A 243 -1.13 1.16 -11.33
N LEU A 244 -2.14 0.82 -10.52
CA LEU A 244 -3.11 -0.21 -10.85
C LEU A 244 -4.27 0.34 -11.70
N ASN A 245 -4.51 -0.27 -12.88
CA ASN A 245 -5.69 -0.01 -13.68
C ASN A 245 -6.51 -1.30 -13.88
N PRO A 246 -7.61 -1.49 -13.12
CA PRO A 246 -8.44 -2.69 -13.21
C PRO A 246 -9.20 -2.85 -14.52
N SER A 247 -9.35 -1.79 -15.31
CA SER A 247 -10.08 -1.81 -16.57
C SER A 247 -9.20 -2.14 -17.78
N ARG A 248 -7.90 -2.31 -17.57
CA ARG A 248 -6.97 -2.62 -18.65
C ARG A 248 -7.32 -3.98 -19.29
N PRO A 249 -7.28 -4.11 -20.63
CA PRO A 249 -7.48 -5.39 -21.30
C PRO A 249 -6.54 -6.49 -20.80
N GLY A 250 -7.05 -7.69 -20.59
CA GLY A 250 -6.28 -8.82 -20.03
C GLY A 250 -6.67 -9.16 -18.60
N MET A 251 -7.97 -9.38 -18.33
CA MET A 251 -8.54 -9.56 -16.98
C MET A 251 -7.83 -10.58 -16.09
N GLY A 252 -7.24 -11.65 -16.61
CA GLY A 252 -6.50 -12.63 -15.82
C GLY A 252 -5.24 -12.04 -15.20
N VAL A 253 -4.55 -11.25 -15.97
CA VAL A 253 -3.30 -10.57 -15.61
C VAL A 253 -3.58 -9.46 -14.58
N VAL A 254 -4.67 -8.69 -14.74
CA VAL A 254 -5.09 -7.65 -13.80
C VAL A 254 -5.34 -8.22 -12.40
N LYS A 255 -6.00 -9.37 -12.29
CA LYS A 255 -6.23 -10.03 -10.98
C LYS A 255 -4.93 -10.46 -10.30
N VAL A 256 -3.91 -10.85 -11.06
CA VAL A 256 -2.58 -11.14 -10.51
C VAL A 256 -1.97 -9.87 -9.92
N GLY A 257 -1.99 -8.75 -10.65
CA GLY A 257 -1.48 -7.47 -10.15
C GLY A 257 -2.17 -7.00 -8.87
N GLN A 258 -3.50 -7.14 -8.80
CA GLN A 258 -4.26 -6.84 -7.59
C GLN A 258 -3.79 -7.70 -6.41
N ARG A 259 -3.61 -9.01 -6.62
CA ARG A 259 -3.12 -9.92 -5.58
C ARG A 259 -1.69 -9.59 -5.14
N LEU A 260 -0.81 -9.29 -6.08
CA LEU A 260 0.57 -8.90 -5.78
C LEU A 260 0.61 -7.65 -4.90
N MET A 261 -0.15 -6.61 -5.28
CA MET A 261 -0.22 -5.38 -4.49
C MET A 261 -0.77 -5.62 -3.09
N VAL A 262 -1.84 -6.40 -2.97
CA VAL A 262 -2.42 -6.72 -1.66
C VAL A 262 -1.45 -7.57 -0.84
N THR A 263 -0.81 -8.60 -1.41
CA THR A 263 0.18 -9.43 -0.71
C THR A 263 1.33 -8.58 -0.18
N ALA A 264 1.88 -7.72 -1.02
CA ALA A 264 2.96 -6.84 -0.64
C ALA A 264 2.53 -5.82 0.45
N LEU A 265 1.33 -5.22 0.30
CA LEU A 265 0.78 -4.33 1.32
C LEU A 265 0.55 -5.03 2.67
N LEU A 266 0.16 -6.31 2.66
CA LEU A 266 -0.01 -7.08 3.90
C LEU A 266 1.30 -7.25 4.67
N ALA A 267 2.43 -7.40 3.98
CA ALA A 267 3.73 -7.43 4.63
C ALA A 267 4.01 -6.12 5.40
N PHE A 268 3.68 -4.97 4.79
CA PHE A 268 3.74 -3.68 5.46
C PHE A 268 2.79 -3.60 6.66
N ILE A 269 1.52 -3.98 6.48
CA ILE A 269 0.49 -3.92 7.53
C ILE A 269 0.89 -4.78 8.74
N TYR A 270 1.33 -6.00 8.50
CA TYR A 270 1.74 -6.92 9.57
C TYR A 270 2.97 -6.38 10.32
N ALA A 271 3.98 -5.93 9.60
CA ALA A 271 5.16 -5.33 10.21
C ALA A 271 4.81 -4.09 11.04
N ARG A 272 3.96 -3.20 10.51
CA ARG A 272 3.55 -1.96 11.19
C ARG A 272 2.73 -2.22 12.46
N LEU A 273 1.98 -3.31 12.49
CA LEU A 273 1.18 -3.71 13.65
C LEU A 273 1.94 -4.60 14.64
N GLY A 274 3.22 -4.88 14.37
CA GLY A 274 4.04 -5.72 15.24
C GLY A 274 3.80 -7.23 15.08
N PHE A 275 3.11 -7.63 14.00
CA PHE A 275 2.99 -9.04 13.61
C PHE A 275 4.14 -9.48 12.69
N GLY A 276 5.18 -8.66 12.61
CA GLY A 276 6.30 -8.83 11.68
C GLY A 276 7.05 -10.13 11.90
N ILE A 277 7.47 -10.67 10.79
CA ILE A 277 8.35 -11.82 10.69
C ILE A 277 9.75 -11.32 10.93
N ASP A 278 10.37 -11.72 12.01
CA ASP A 278 11.75 -11.35 12.41
C ASP A 278 12.83 -12.00 11.51
N HIS A 279 12.59 -12.06 10.18
CA HIS A 279 13.51 -12.75 9.27
C HIS A 279 14.64 -11.90 8.69
N LEU A 280 14.67 -10.60 8.97
CA LEU A 280 15.72 -9.71 8.44
C LEU A 280 16.77 -9.31 9.48
N GLY A 281 16.72 -9.90 10.67
CA GLY A 281 17.65 -9.62 11.77
C GLY A 281 18.63 -10.74 12.09
N ARG A 282 18.76 -11.78 11.25
CA ARG A 282 19.76 -12.84 11.45
C ARG A 282 20.50 -13.19 10.18
#